data_64d83a17e20cbf8fc703f7682ec57f70
#
_entry.id   64d83a17e20cbf8fc703f7682ec57f70
#
_cell.length_a   1.000
_cell.length_b   1.000
_cell.length_c   1.000
_cell.angle_alpha   90.00
_cell.angle_beta   90.00
_cell.angle_gamma   90.00
#
_symmetry.space_group_name_H-M   'P 1'
#
loop_
_entity.id
_entity.type
_entity.pdbx_description
1 polymer ?
#
loop_
_entity_poly.entity_id
_entity_poly.type
_entity_poly.pdbx_seq_one_letter_code
_entity_poly.pdbx_strand_id
1 'polypeptide(L)'
;GDKNWVQLFKRMAAPLENIDLPVVGPWKIVTPITSDVCSLERNPYYFAVDPDGNQLPYIDKIVSHFVDNMEVFNARVIAGEVDMQQRHVLLDKIPVLKREALKGNYRVLLWPNSGGSDAAIIINQTWQGDPEIEKWLRNRDFRIALSIAIDREEINESIFLGMGQARAYVTTPNNRYYPGPEFEKKYAP
;
A
#
# COMPACT_ATOMS: atom_id res chain seq x y z
N GLY A 1 25.84 -13.33 20.61
CA GLY A 1 25.02 -14.53 20.49
C GLY A 1 23.61 -14.33 21.07
N ASP A 2 22.68 -15.19 20.73
CA ASP A 2 21.29 -15.09 21.20
C ASP A 2 21.24 -15.35 22.71
N LYS A 3 20.54 -14.48 23.46
CA LYS A 3 20.45 -14.56 24.92
C LYS A 3 19.52 -15.69 25.42
N ASN A 4 18.58 -16.12 24.57
CA ASN A 4 17.64 -17.19 24.87
C ASN A 4 17.08 -17.82 23.59
N TRP A 5 16.36 -18.93 23.72
CA TRP A 5 15.77 -19.66 22.60
C TRP A 5 14.75 -18.85 21.79
N VAL A 6 14.05 -17.89 22.42
CA VAL A 6 13.05 -17.04 21.73
C VAL A 6 13.74 -16.11 20.74
N GLN A 7 14.88 -15.54 21.12
CA GLN A 7 15.69 -14.69 20.23
C GLN A 7 16.29 -15.51 19.09
N LEU A 8 16.82 -16.69 19.42
CA LEU A 8 17.31 -17.64 18.41
C LEU A 8 16.20 -17.99 17.40
N PHE A 9 15.04 -18.35 17.89
CA PHE A 9 13.90 -18.70 17.04
C PHE A 9 13.49 -17.53 16.12
N LYS A 10 13.33 -16.33 16.66
CA LYS A 10 12.97 -15.14 15.88
C LYS A 10 13.98 -14.88 14.76
N ARG A 11 15.27 -14.95 15.05
CA ARG A 11 16.33 -14.76 14.06
C ARG A 11 16.33 -15.88 13.00
N MET A 12 16.25 -17.13 13.43
CA MET A 12 16.25 -18.28 12.52
C MET A 12 15.00 -18.36 11.64
N ALA A 13 13.86 -17.88 12.15
CA ALA A 13 12.58 -17.87 11.43
C ALA A 13 12.34 -16.59 10.61
N ALA A 14 13.27 -15.62 10.60
CA ALA A 14 13.12 -14.36 9.88
C ALA A 14 13.38 -14.55 8.36
N PRO A 15 12.33 -14.51 7.49
CA PRO A 15 12.47 -14.94 6.09
C PRO A 15 13.26 -13.98 5.19
N LEU A 16 13.46 -12.73 5.64
CA LEU A 16 14.24 -11.73 4.91
C LEU A 16 15.63 -11.48 5.51
N GLU A 17 15.96 -12.12 6.60
CA GLU A 17 17.26 -11.98 7.29
C GLU A 17 18.09 -13.27 7.25
N ASN A 18 17.42 -14.42 7.38
CA ASN A 18 18.08 -15.72 7.39
C ASN A 18 18.17 -16.33 5.98
N ILE A 19 19.32 -16.23 5.37
CA ILE A 19 19.59 -16.77 4.02
C ILE A 19 19.56 -18.29 3.93
N ASP A 20 19.71 -18.98 5.08
CA ASP A 20 19.69 -20.44 5.18
C ASP A 20 18.31 -21.01 5.47
N LEU A 21 17.29 -20.13 5.66
CA LEU A 21 15.93 -20.56 5.91
C LEU A 21 15.36 -21.33 4.70
N PRO A 22 14.93 -22.59 4.85
CA PRO A 22 14.22 -23.30 3.79
C PRO A 22 12.92 -22.58 3.42
N VAL A 23 12.70 -22.37 2.14
CA VAL A 23 11.51 -21.67 1.65
C VAL A 23 10.72 -22.53 0.67
N VAL A 24 9.39 -22.46 0.77
CA VAL A 24 8.45 -23.12 -0.15
C VAL A 24 7.97 -22.13 -1.24
N GLY A 25 8.20 -20.85 -1.02
CA GLY A 25 7.80 -19.77 -1.93
C GLY A 25 8.66 -19.68 -3.19
N PRO A 26 8.25 -18.81 -4.15
CA PRO A 26 8.92 -18.67 -5.44
C PRO A 26 10.31 -18.02 -5.35
N TRP A 27 10.61 -17.34 -4.25
CA TRP A 27 11.83 -16.58 -4.07
C TRP A 27 12.62 -17.03 -2.84
N LYS A 28 13.93 -17.14 -2.99
CA LYS A 28 14.89 -17.37 -1.91
C LYS A 28 15.73 -16.11 -1.72
N ILE A 29 15.90 -15.67 -0.47
CA ILE A 29 16.76 -14.54 -0.16
C ILE A 29 18.23 -14.94 -0.33
N VAL A 30 19.03 -14.05 -0.92
CA VAL A 30 20.46 -14.20 -1.14
C VAL A 30 21.25 -13.15 -0.38
N THR A 31 20.74 -11.89 -0.42
CA THR A 31 21.30 -10.81 0.37
C THR A 31 20.22 -10.31 1.32
N PRO A 32 20.44 -10.35 2.64
CA PRO A 32 19.43 -10.06 3.63
C PRO A 32 18.99 -8.57 3.65
N ILE A 33 17.83 -8.30 4.20
CA ILE A 33 17.25 -6.95 4.32
C ILE A 33 18.07 -6.01 5.21
N THR A 34 18.99 -6.56 6.01
CA THR A 34 19.92 -5.79 6.85
C THR A 34 21.08 -5.17 6.06
N SER A 35 21.17 -5.46 4.77
CA SER A 35 22.17 -4.88 3.86
C SER A 35 21.57 -3.68 3.11
N ASP A 36 22.40 -2.81 2.56
CA ASP A 36 21.96 -1.64 1.76
C ASP A 36 21.16 -2.05 0.50
N VAL A 37 21.41 -3.26 0.03
CA VAL A 37 20.70 -3.87 -1.09
C VAL A 37 20.24 -5.27 -0.68
N CYS A 38 18.94 -5.51 -0.74
CA CYS A 38 18.35 -6.84 -0.56
C CYS A 38 18.18 -7.51 -1.93
N SER A 39 18.55 -8.77 -2.05
CA SER A 39 18.34 -9.52 -3.28
C SER A 39 17.73 -10.90 -3.02
N LEU A 40 16.83 -11.28 -3.94
CA LEU A 40 16.19 -12.59 -3.95
C LEU A 40 16.44 -13.23 -5.31
N GLU A 41 16.62 -14.53 -5.32
CA GLU A 41 16.74 -15.34 -6.53
C GLU A 41 15.59 -16.34 -6.62
N ARG A 42 15.29 -16.79 -7.82
CA ARG A 42 14.26 -17.79 -8.08
C ARG A 42 14.58 -19.09 -7.32
N ASN A 43 13.59 -19.60 -6.62
CA ASN A 43 13.66 -20.92 -5.98
C ASN A 43 13.54 -22.02 -7.03
N PRO A 44 14.58 -22.80 -7.34
CA PRO A 44 14.51 -23.85 -8.35
C PRO A 44 13.59 -25.02 -7.97
N TYR A 45 13.17 -25.09 -6.71
CA TYR A 45 12.26 -26.11 -6.19
C TYR A 45 10.82 -25.61 -6.05
N TYR A 46 10.53 -24.42 -6.57
CA TYR A 46 9.14 -23.92 -6.51
C TYR A 46 8.22 -24.78 -7.36
N PHE A 47 7.11 -25.21 -6.78
CA PHE A 47 6.24 -26.25 -7.34
C PHE A 47 5.29 -25.77 -8.44
N ALA A 48 5.03 -24.46 -8.53
CA ALA A 48 4.03 -23.95 -9.46
C ALA A 48 4.60 -23.83 -10.89
N VAL A 49 3.77 -24.22 -11.85
CA VAL A 49 4.02 -24.11 -13.28
C VAL A 49 2.87 -23.36 -13.94
N ASP A 50 3.13 -22.77 -15.11
CA ASP A 50 2.09 -22.22 -15.96
C ASP A 50 1.35 -23.33 -16.76
N PRO A 51 0.29 -23.00 -17.53
CA PRO A 51 -0.42 -23.97 -18.35
C PRO A 51 0.44 -24.68 -19.40
N ASP A 52 1.56 -24.09 -19.82
CA ASP A 52 2.48 -24.64 -20.80
C ASP A 52 3.60 -25.51 -20.15
N GLY A 53 3.58 -25.63 -18.81
CA GLY A 53 4.55 -26.43 -18.05
C GLY A 53 5.83 -25.70 -17.68
N ASN A 54 5.94 -24.40 -17.94
CA ASN A 54 7.10 -23.61 -17.52
C ASN A 54 7.08 -23.32 -16.03
N GLN A 55 8.20 -23.54 -15.34
CA GLN A 55 8.28 -23.28 -13.90
C GLN A 55 8.23 -21.77 -13.60
N LEU A 56 7.39 -21.40 -12.65
CA LEU A 56 7.31 -20.06 -12.09
C LEU A 56 8.37 -19.85 -10.98
N PRO A 57 8.75 -18.60 -10.68
CA PRO A 57 8.45 -17.36 -11.39
C PRO A 57 9.30 -17.19 -12.66
N TYR A 58 8.83 -16.37 -13.62
CA TYR A 58 9.60 -16.11 -14.86
C TYR A 58 10.82 -15.21 -14.64
N ILE A 59 10.77 -14.34 -13.62
CA ILE A 59 11.86 -13.42 -13.27
C ILE A 59 12.92 -14.20 -12.47
N ASP A 60 14.19 -14.08 -12.81
CA ASP A 60 15.24 -14.83 -12.16
C ASP A 60 15.74 -14.19 -10.86
N LYS A 61 15.68 -12.85 -10.76
CA LYS A 61 16.21 -12.09 -9.63
C LYS A 61 15.38 -10.85 -9.33
N ILE A 62 15.18 -10.57 -8.04
CA ILE A 62 14.64 -9.32 -7.53
C ILE A 62 15.72 -8.61 -6.74
N VAL A 63 15.94 -7.33 -7.04
CA VAL A 63 16.88 -6.47 -6.32
C VAL A 63 16.14 -5.29 -5.75
N SER A 64 16.19 -5.11 -4.43
CA SER A 64 15.56 -4.00 -3.73
C SER A 64 16.63 -3.10 -3.12
N HIS A 65 16.66 -1.84 -3.54
CA HIS A 65 17.52 -0.81 -2.98
C HIS A 65 16.77 -0.07 -1.86
N PHE A 66 17.38 0.07 -0.70
CA PHE A 66 16.84 0.87 0.37
C PHE A 66 17.15 2.35 0.14
N VAL A 67 16.19 3.19 0.44
CA VAL A 67 16.29 4.64 0.28
C VAL A 67 15.66 5.31 1.50
N ASP A 68 16.42 6.11 2.21
CA ASP A 68 15.99 6.76 3.46
C ASP A 68 15.10 7.99 3.23
N ASN A 69 15.09 8.53 1.99
CA ASN A 69 14.41 9.76 1.66
C ASN A 69 13.41 9.57 0.52
N MET A 70 12.15 9.95 0.72
CA MET A 70 11.08 9.81 -0.26
C MET A 70 11.31 10.64 -1.53
N GLU A 71 11.95 11.80 -1.45
CA GLU A 71 12.25 12.61 -2.63
C GLU A 71 13.32 11.95 -3.51
N VAL A 72 14.37 11.39 -2.89
CA VAL A 72 15.40 10.61 -3.60
C VAL A 72 14.77 9.37 -4.23
N PHE A 73 13.89 8.70 -3.51
CA PHE A 73 13.14 7.54 -4.02
C PHE A 73 12.32 7.92 -5.27
N ASN A 74 11.49 8.96 -5.18
CA ASN A 74 10.66 9.39 -6.31
C ASN A 74 11.53 9.88 -7.48
N ALA A 75 12.68 10.52 -7.23
CA ALA A 75 13.61 10.92 -8.28
C ALA A 75 14.15 9.71 -9.07
N ARG A 76 14.50 8.62 -8.38
CA ARG A 76 14.93 7.36 -9.03
C ARG A 76 13.82 6.72 -9.85
N VAL A 77 12.58 6.72 -9.34
CA VAL A 77 11.41 6.23 -10.09
C VAL A 77 11.19 7.08 -11.35
N ILE A 78 11.25 8.40 -11.23
CA ILE A 78 11.13 9.34 -12.37
C ILE A 78 12.24 9.12 -13.40
N ALA A 79 13.46 8.84 -12.95
CA ALA A 79 14.59 8.55 -13.83
C ALA A 79 14.49 7.18 -14.55
N GLY A 80 13.55 6.31 -14.17
CA GLY A 80 13.38 4.98 -14.74
C GLY A 80 14.39 3.94 -14.21
N GLU A 81 14.94 4.18 -13.02
CA GLU A 81 15.88 3.26 -12.36
C GLU A 81 15.18 2.07 -11.68
N VAL A 82 13.85 2.02 -11.72
CA VAL A 82 13.03 1.01 -11.04
C VAL A 82 12.11 0.34 -12.05
N ASP A 83 12.19 -0.97 -12.16
CA ASP A 83 11.37 -1.76 -13.09
C ASP A 83 9.90 -1.86 -12.68
N MET A 84 9.64 -1.97 -11.37
CA MET A 84 8.29 -2.06 -10.83
C MET A 84 8.22 -1.44 -9.43
N GLN A 85 7.27 -0.50 -9.22
CA GLN A 85 7.03 0.09 -7.90
C GLN A 85 5.56 0.51 -7.74
N GLN A 86 5.01 0.26 -6.56
CA GLN A 86 3.66 0.68 -6.20
C GLN A 86 3.67 1.56 -4.94
N ARG A 87 4.31 1.10 -3.85
CA ARG A 87 4.34 1.83 -2.58
C ARG A 87 5.24 3.05 -2.66
N HIS A 88 4.86 4.09 -1.94
CA HIS A 88 5.66 5.33 -1.80
C HIS A 88 5.87 6.15 -3.08
N VAL A 89 5.23 5.77 -4.18
CA VAL A 89 5.10 6.65 -5.34
C VAL A 89 4.03 7.68 -5.01
N LEU A 90 4.45 8.92 -4.85
CA LEU A 90 3.58 10.00 -4.38
C LEU A 90 2.63 10.46 -5.49
N LEU A 91 1.38 10.73 -5.12
CA LEU A 91 0.33 11.11 -6.05
C LEU A 91 0.62 12.45 -6.76
N ASP A 92 1.20 13.41 -6.05
CA ASP A 92 1.62 14.71 -6.58
C ASP A 92 2.72 14.61 -7.64
N LYS A 93 3.45 13.50 -7.71
CA LYS A 93 4.48 13.24 -8.72
C LYS A 93 3.91 12.66 -10.04
N ILE A 94 2.63 12.27 -10.09
CA ILE A 94 2.03 11.67 -11.30
C ILE A 94 2.20 12.53 -12.56
N PRO A 95 2.00 13.86 -12.57
CA PRO A 95 2.21 14.67 -13.75
C PRO A 95 3.65 14.57 -14.29
N VAL A 96 4.64 14.61 -13.39
CA VAL A 96 6.06 14.49 -13.76
C VAL A 96 6.37 13.07 -14.24
N LEU A 97 5.87 12.04 -13.54
CA LEU A 97 6.03 10.64 -13.94
C LEU A 97 5.47 10.38 -15.34
N LYS A 98 4.29 10.90 -15.65
CA LYS A 98 3.69 10.76 -17.00
C LYS A 98 4.50 11.51 -18.07
N ARG A 99 5.04 12.68 -17.75
CA ARG A 99 5.87 13.46 -18.68
C ARG A 99 7.19 12.77 -19.01
N GLU A 100 7.86 12.21 -18.00
CA GLU A 100 9.18 11.58 -18.15
C GLU A 100 9.09 10.09 -18.56
N ALA A 101 7.89 9.51 -18.65
CA ALA A 101 7.68 8.09 -18.89
C ALA A 101 8.38 7.54 -20.14
N LEU A 102 8.33 8.29 -21.25
CA LEU A 102 9.01 7.89 -22.49
C LEU A 102 10.52 7.85 -22.34
N LYS A 103 11.09 8.88 -21.66
CA LYS A 103 12.53 8.99 -21.43
C LYS A 103 13.02 7.91 -20.46
N GLY A 104 12.26 7.67 -19.39
CA GLY A 104 12.56 6.66 -18.38
C GLY A 104 12.18 5.24 -18.79
N ASN A 105 11.55 5.05 -19.97
CA ASN A 105 11.12 3.75 -20.48
C ASN A 105 10.21 2.96 -19.51
N TYR A 106 9.25 3.63 -18.88
CA TYR A 106 8.27 3.02 -17.97
C TYR A 106 6.84 3.44 -18.30
N ARG A 107 5.87 2.80 -17.67
CA ARG A 107 4.44 3.11 -17.75
C ARG A 107 3.90 3.48 -16.37
N VAL A 108 3.07 4.51 -16.31
CA VAL A 108 2.33 4.88 -15.11
C VAL A 108 0.94 4.24 -15.19
N LEU A 109 0.66 3.29 -14.31
CA LEU A 109 -0.62 2.60 -14.22
C LEU A 109 -1.39 3.09 -13.00
N LEU A 110 -2.56 3.65 -13.21
CA LEU A 110 -3.47 4.04 -12.12
C LEU A 110 -4.44 2.89 -11.87
N TRP A 111 -4.25 2.21 -10.77
CA TRP A 111 -5.12 1.09 -10.38
C TRP A 111 -6.23 1.57 -9.46
N PRO A 112 -7.49 1.18 -9.74
CA PRO A 112 -8.59 1.52 -8.84
C PRO A 112 -8.37 0.88 -7.45
N ASN A 113 -8.50 1.69 -6.42
CA ASN A 113 -8.43 1.22 -5.05
C ASN A 113 -9.77 0.64 -4.62
N SER A 114 -9.75 -0.52 -3.98
CA SER A 114 -10.95 -1.15 -3.39
C SER A 114 -11.16 -0.79 -1.91
N GLY A 115 -10.26 -0.03 -1.31
CA GLY A 115 -10.25 0.29 0.12
C GLY A 115 -11.33 1.29 0.59
N GLY A 116 -11.96 2.00 -0.34
CA GLY A 116 -13.06 2.92 -0.06
C GLY A 116 -12.64 4.34 0.33
N SER A 117 -11.52 4.54 1.00
CA SER A 117 -10.98 5.86 1.32
C SER A 117 -9.48 5.77 1.62
N ASP A 118 -8.72 6.75 1.14
CA ASP A 118 -7.30 6.89 1.46
C ASP A 118 -7.08 7.64 2.80
N ALA A 119 -8.06 8.46 3.20
CA ALA A 119 -8.06 9.13 4.49
C ALA A 119 -9.45 9.06 5.12
N ALA A 120 -9.52 8.73 6.41
CA ALA A 120 -10.77 8.69 7.16
C ALA A 120 -10.57 9.17 8.60
N ILE A 121 -11.51 9.95 9.10
CA ILE A 121 -11.60 10.32 10.51
C ILE A 121 -12.56 9.36 11.19
N ILE A 122 -12.02 8.52 12.08
CA ILE A 122 -12.80 7.54 12.82
C ILE A 122 -13.06 8.07 14.23
N ILE A 123 -14.34 8.29 14.56
CA ILE A 123 -14.75 8.80 15.86
C ILE A 123 -14.87 7.65 16.86
N ASN A 124 -14.09 7.69 17.95
CA ASN A 124 -14.16 6.70 19.02
C ASN A 124 -15.42 6.90 19.88
N GLN A 125 -16.48 6.16 19.59
CA GLN A 125 -17.76 6.24 20.29
C GLN A 125 -17.78 5.50 21.64
N THR A 126 -16.72 4.77 21.97
CA THR A 126 -16.58 4.01 23.23
C THR A 126 -15.57 4.63 24.19
N TRP A 127 -15.05 5.81 23.86
CA TRP A 127 -14.12 6.52 24.73
C TRP A 127 -14.80 6.97 26.03
N GLN A 128 -14.14 6.81 27.17
CA GLN A 128 -14.69 7.02 28.52
C GLN A 128 -13.82 7.92 29.40
N GLY A 129 -13.00 8.78 28.81
CA GLY A 129 -12.06 9.62 29.57
C GLY A 129 -12.70 10.84 30.22
N ASP A 130 -13.68 11.48 29.54
CA ASP A 130 -14.39 12.65 30.00
C ASP A 130 -15.86 12.55 29.58
N PRO A 131 -16.84 12.63 30.52
CA PRO A 131 -18.26 12.43 30.23
C PRO A 131 -18.85 13.43 29.24
N GLU A 132 -18.39 14.68 29.21
CA GLU A 132 -18.90 15.67 28.26
C GLU A 132 -18.39 15.38 26.85
N ILE A 133 -17.13 15.02 26.69
CA ILE A 133 -16.57 14.61 25.39
C ILE A 133 -17.22 13.32 24.93
N GLU A 134 -17.40 12.34 25.81
CA GLU A 134 -18.10 11.07 25.49
C GLU A 134 -19.49 11.31 24.90
N LYS A 135 -20.25 12.21 25.51
CA LYS A 135 -21.58 12.62 25.04
C LYS A 135 -21.55 13.14 23.60
N TRP A 136 -20.58 14.00 23.26
CA TRP A 136 -20.41 14.53 21.91
C TRP A 136 -19.97 13.46 20.91
N LEU A 137 -18.99 12.63 21.25
CA LEU A 137 -18.51 11.57 20.38
C LEU A 137 -19.62 10.54 20.05
N ARG A 138 -20.54 10.30 20.99
CA ARG A 138 -21.72 9.44 20.79
C ARG A 138 -22.87 10.12 20.07
N ASN A 139 -22.92 11.44 20.05
CA ASN A 139 -24.00 12.19 19.39
C ASN A 139 -23.89 12.04 17.86
N ARG A 140 -24.95 11.50 17.25
CA ARG A 140 -25.00 11.27 15.80
C ARG A 140 -24.93 12.58 15.01
N ASP A 141 -25.65 13.61 15.43
CA ASP A 141 -25.74 14.89 14.71
C ASP A 141 -24.41 15.63 14.75
N PHE A 142 -23.68 15.52 15.87
CA PHE A 142 -22.31 16.03 15.98
C PHE A 142 -21.38 15.36 14.95
N ARG A 143 -21.45 14.03 14.82
CA ARG A 143 -20.62 13.32 13.82
C ARG A 143 -21.00 13.67 12.39
N ILE A 144 -22.31 13.89 12.11
CA ILE A 144 -22.78 14.37 10.81
C ILE A 144 -22.24 15.78 10.55
N ALA A 145 -22.29 16.67 11.51
CA ALA A 145 -21.75 18.02 11.39
C ALA A 145 -20.27 18.03 11.10
N LEU A 146 -19.48 17.18 11.77
CA LEU A 146 -18.05 17.01 11.46
C LEU A 146 -17.82 16.51 10.02
N SER A 147 -18.66 15.60 9.55
CA SER A 147 -18.55 15.11 8.17
C SER A 147 -18.89 16.18 7.13
N ILE A 148 -19.92 16.97 7.37
CA ILE A 148 -20.36 18.05 6.47
C ILE A 148 -19.33 19.20 6.47
N ALA A 149 -18.64 19.44 7.58
CA ALA A 149 -17.63 20.48 7.69
C ALA A 149 -16.36 20.23 6.85
N ILE A 150 -16.19 19.02 6.31
CA ILE A 150 -15.04 18.67 5.45
C ILE A 150 -15.36 19.07 4.01
N ASP A 151 -14.60 20.00 3.46
CA ASP A 151 -14.63 20.31 2.04
C ASP A 151 -13.88 19.24 1.25
N ARG A 152 -14.64 18.28 0.75
CA ARG A 152 -14.08 17.13 0.01
C ARG A 152 -13.66 17.49 -1.41
N GLU A 153 -14.26 18.52 -2.00
CA GLU A 153 -13.88 18.98 -3.33
C GLU A 153 -12.54 19.69 -3.27
N GLU A 154 -12.34 20.60 -2.32
CA GLU A 154 -11.05 21.27 -2.11
C GLU A 154 -9.93 20.24 -1.83
N ILE A 155 -10.19 19.23 -1.01
CA ILE A 155 -9.24 18.15 -0.76
C ILE A 155 -8.95 17.37 -2.04
N ASN A 156 -9.96 17.04 -2.83
CA ASN A 156 -9.79 16.32 -4.09
C ASN A 156 -8.94 17.11 -5.08
N GLU A 157 -9.21 18.38 -5.24
CA GLU A 157 -8.46 19.26 -6.14
C GLU A 157 -7.00 19.44 -5.68
N SER A 158 -6.79 19.77 -4.40
CA SER A 158 -5.48 20.15 -3.87
C SER A 158 -4.55 18.96 -3.61
N ILE A 159 -5.10 17.81 -3.14
CA ILE A 159 -4.32 16.65 -2.71
C ILE A 159 -4.38 15.51 -3.73
N PHE A 160 -5.57 15.25 -4.28
CA PHE A 160 -5.78 14.12 -5.21
C PHE A 160 -5.76 14.54 -6.68
N LEU A 161 -5.42 15.78 -6.99
CA LEU A 161 -5.33 16.32 -8.36
C LEU A 161 -6.61 16.13 -9.17
N GLY A 162 -7.77 16.20 -8.52
CA GLY A 162 -9.07 15.93 -9.13
C GLY A 162 -9.32 14.47 -9.53
N MET A 163 -8.43 13.55 -9.18
CA MET A 163 -8.54 12.14 -9.56
C MET A 163 -9.37 11.28 -8.58
N GLY A 164 -9.67 11.82 -7.41
CA GLY A 164 -10.50 11.17 -6.42
C GLY A 164 -12.00 11.33 -6.71
N GLN A 165 -12.81 10.59 -5.98
CA GLN A 165 -14.25 10.74 -5.96
C GLN A 165 -14.72 10.90 -4.53
N ALA A 166 -15.30 12.06 -4.20
CA ALA A 166 -15.90 12.30 -2.90
C ALA A 166 -17.08 11.34 -2.68
N ARG A 167 -17.04 10.55 -1.59
CA ARG A 167 -18.07 9.55 -1.32
C ARG A 167 -18.12 9.18 0.16
N ALA A 168 -19.19 8.51 0.57
CA ALA A 168 -19.27 7.91 1.89
C ALA A 168 -18.25 6.77 2.05
N TYR A 169 -17.82 6.52 3.29
CA TYR A 169 -16.93 5.40 3.61
C TYR A 169 -17.69 4.07 3.54
N VAL A 170 -17.87 3.59 2.31
CA VAL A 170 -18.52 2.32 2.01
C VAL A 170 -17.70 1.58 0.96
N THR A 171 -17.98 0.30 0.77
CA THR A 171 -17.34 -0.53 -0.26
C THR A 171 -17.43 0.13 -1.64
N THR A 172 -16.34 0.10 -2.40
CA THR A 172 -16.29 0.70 -3.74
C THR A 172 -17.01 -0.14 -4.79
N PRO A 173 -17.46 0.45 -5.91
CA PRO A 173 -18.11 -0.29 -7.01
C PRO A 173 -17.27 -1.45 -7.57
N ASN A 174 -15.96 -1.39 -7.45
CA ASN A 174 -15.05 -2.45 -7.90
C ASN A 174 -14.97 -3.64 -6.94
N ASN A 175 -15.58 -3.54 -5.77
CA ASN A 175 -15.60 -4.61 -4.78
C ASN A 175 -16.83 -5.50 -5.01
N ARG A 176 -16.63 -6.83 -5.00
CA ARG A 176 -17.73 -7.81 -5.16
C ARG A 176 -18.85 -7.69 -4.12
N TYR A 177 -18.58 -7.05 -2.99
CA TYR A 177 -19.55 -6.80 -1.91
C TYR A 177 -20.16 -5.40 -1.95
N TYR A 178 -20.00 -4.69 -3.06
CA TYR A 178 -20.62 -3.38 -3.23
C TYR A 178 -22.16 -3.51 -3.23
N PRO A 179 -22.84 -2.84 -2.31
CA PRO A 179 -24.29 -3.01 -2.14
C PRO A 179 -25.14 -2.23 -3.15
N GLY A 180 -24.48 -1.51 -4.07
CA GLY A 180 -25.14 -0.74 -5.11
C GLY A 180 -25.21 0.77 -4.82
N PRO A 181 -25.46 1.58 -5.88
CA PRO A 181 -25.47 3.04 -5.80
C PRO A 181 -26.59 3.59 -4.93
N GLU A 182 -27.73 2.90 -4.84
CA GLU A 182 -28.85 3.31 -3.98
C GLU A 182 -28.49 3.23 -2.49
N PHE A 183 -27.72 2.23 -2.11
CA PHE A 183 -27.21 2.12 -0.75
C PHE A 183 -26.21 3.26 -0.45
N GLU A 184 -25.28 3.51 -1.35
CA GLU A 184 -24.33 4.60 -1.21
C GLU A 184 -25.02 5.95 -1.06
N LYS A 185 -25.99 6.26 -1.93
CA LYS A 185 -26.79 7.47 -1.89
C LYS A 185 -27.56 7.65 -0.57
N LYS A 186 -28.08 6.54 -0.02
CA LYS A 186 -28.80 6.56 1.26
C LYS A 186 -27.93 6.96 2.44
N TYR A 187 -26.65 6.63 2.40
CA TYR A 187 -25.67 6.85 3.49
C TYR A 187 -24.64 7.92 3.17
N ALA A 188 -24.73 8.56 2.01
CA ALA A 188 -23.95 9.76 1.72
C ALA A 188 -24.31 10.88 2.68
N PRO A 189 -23.33 11.63 3.19
CA PRO A 189 -23.60 12.80 4.06
C PRO A 189 -24.23 13.94 3.29
#